data_a7a02480cc98e25b10710bc25992fe53
#
_entry.id   a7a02480cc98e25b10710bc25992fe53
#
_cell.length_a   1.000
_cell.length_b   1.000
_cell.length_c   1.000
_cell.angle_alpha   90.00
_cell.angle_beta   90.00
_cell.angle_gamma   90.00
#
_symmetry.space_group_name_H-M   'P 1'
#
loop_
_entity.id
_entity.type
_entity.pdbx_description
1 polymer ?
#
loop_
_entity_poly.entity_id
_entity_poly.type
_entity_poly.pdbx_seq_one_letter_code
_entity_poly.pdbx_strand_id
1 'polypeptide(L)'
;SKLANHLSPEDRQLLEEHTDMVRQFERELKKSKADDAHPTPTLEEGIVEQNEQMPKISRMQTELLVSAFQADFTRVATLQFTNSVGQASMTWLGIQERQHTLSHKPNSDTDAQEKLTKINAWYASEIAHLAQRLAETPEPGGSGSMLDHTTILWTNELGEGNSHSHKDIPWAFIGSGLGFKGGQMVDAGGVPHNRLLLSIAHGMGLTNLSQFGNPDFCSDGPIQGLS
;
A
#
# COMPACT_ATOMS: atom_id res chain seq x y z
N SER A 1 37.80 -0.42 -2.05
CA SER A 1 37.70 1.00 -2.43
C SER A 1 38.49 1.85 -1.39
N LYS A 2 39.02 3.01 -1.79
CA LYS A 2 39.76 3.91 -0.86
C LYS A 2 38.88 4.36 0.33
N LEU A 3 37.57 4.39 0.15
CA LEU A 3 36.59 4.77 1.17
C LEU A 3 36.53 3.74 2.30
N ALA A 4 36.60 2.45 1.96
CA ALA A 4 36.46 1.36 2.95
C ALA A 4 37.52 1.40 4.07
N ASN A 5 38.67 2.00 3.81
CA ASN A 5 39.78 2.11 4.78
C ASN A 5 39.53 3.19 5.85
N HIS A 6 38.54 4.05 5.68
CA HIS A 6 38.17 5.13 6.60
C HIS A 6 36.88 4.87 7.38
N LEU A 7 36.25 3.72 7.16
CA LEU A 7 34.98 3.33 7.83
C LEU A 7 35.27 2.49 9.08
N SER A 8 34.38 2.58 10.05
CA SER A 8 34.33 1.65 11.18
C SER A 8 34.09 0.21 10.68
N PRO A 9 34.39 -0.83 11.47
CA PRO A 9 34.06 -2.21 11.09
C PRO A 9 32.59 -2.40 10.79
N GLU A 10 31.69 -1.78 11.57
CA GLU A 10 30.24 -1.83 11.42
C GLU A 10 29.79 -1.14 10.13
N ASP A 11 30.29 0.07 9.84
CA ASP A 11 29.93 0.80 8.62
C ASP A 11 30.47 0.09 7.37
N ARG A 12 31.62 -0.60 7.48
CA ARG A 12 32.16 -1.40 6.39
C ARG A 12 31.27 -2.59 6.09
N GLN A 13 30.77 -3.28 7.12
CA GLN A 13 29.85 -4.39 6.96
C GLN A 13 28.56 -3.93 6.29
N LEU A 14 27.96 -2.82 6.74
CA LEU A 14 26.76 -2.23 6.13
C LEU A 14 26.99 -1.85 4.65
N LEU A 15 28.16 -1.30 4.33
CA LEU A 15 28.49 -0.96 2.94
C LEU A 15 28.68 -2.21 2.07
N GLU A 16 29.24 -3.29 2.60
CA GLU A 16 29.41 -4.56 1.92
C GLU A 16 28.03 -5.20 1.67
N GLU A 17 27.16 -5.27 2.68
CA GLU A 17 25.78 -5.78 2.57
C GLU A 17 24.97 -4.99 1.54
N HIS A 18 25.05 -3.65 1.57
CA HIS A 18 24.40 -2.80 0.57
C HIS A 18 24.95 -3.06 -0.85
N THR A 19 26.27 -3.19 -0.98
CA THR A 19 26.91 -3.44 -2.28
C THR A 19 26.51 -4.80 -2.84
N ASP A 20 26.41 -5.82 -1.98
CA ASP A 20 26.00 -7.16 -2.40
C ASP A 20 24.52 -7.20 -2.79
N MET A 21 23.65 -6.48 -2.07
CA MET A 21 22.24 -6.30 -2.43
C MET A 21 22.10 -5.62 -3.81
N VAL A 22 22.84 -4.53 -4.06
CA VAL A 22 22.82 -3.85 -5.37
C VAL A 22 23.30 -4.79 -6.49
N ARG A 23 24.37 -5.56 -6.26
CA ARG A 23 24.89 -6.53 -7.23
C ARG A 23 23.91 -7.68 -7.47
N GLN A 24 23.20 -8.11 -6.44
CA GLN A 24 22.15 -9.13 -6.60
C GLN A 24 21.02 -8.57 -7.45
N PHE A 25 20.55 -7.36 -7.16
CA PHE A 25 19.54 -6.67 -7.94
C PHE A 25 19.95 -6.47 -9.41
N GLU A 26 21.19 -6.08 -9.67
CA GLU A 26 21.73 -5.99 -11.04
C GLU A 26 21.73 -7.33 -11.77
N ARG A 27 22.05 -8.43 -11.07
CA ARG A 27 22.02 -9.79 -11.65
C ARG A 27 20.59 -10.21 -11.99
N GLU A 28 19.65 -9.92 -11.09
CA GLU A 28 18.22 -10.22 -11.28
C GLU A 28 17.64 -9.42 -12.45
N LEU A 29 17.95 -8.12 -12.54
CA LEU A 29 17.56 -7.28 -13.68
C LEU A 29 18.16 -7.77 -15.00
N LYS A 30 19.40 -8.26 -15.00
CA LYS A 30 20.00 -8.84 -16.22
C LYS A 30 19.35 -10.16 -16.62
N LYS A 31 18.92 -10.95 -15.64
CA LYS A 31 18.19 -12.19 -15.87
C LYS A 31 16.78 -11.92 -16.43
N SER A 32 16.06 -10.97 -15.85
CA SER A 32 14.72 -10.57 -16.30
C SER A 32 14.71 -10.00 -17.73
N LYS A 33 15.80 -9.34 -18.17
CA LYS A 33 15.95 -8.87 -19.54
C LYS A 33 16.18 -9.99 -20.56
N ALA A 34 16.59 -11.17 -20.12
CA ALA A 34 16.81 -12.33 -20.99
C ALA A 34 15.54 -13.16 -21.20
N ASP A 35 14.55 -13.02 -20.32
CA ASP A 35 13.24 -13.64 -20.47
C ASP A 35 12.26 -12.57 -20.99
N ASP A 36 11.95 -12.61 -22.28
CA ASP A 36 10.88 -11.83 -22.94
C ASP A 36 9.45 -12.14 -22.40
N ALA A 37 9.37 -12.69 -21.18
CA ALA A 37 8.16 -13.27 -20.61
C ALA A 37 7.17 -12.23 -20.04
N HIS A 38 7.57 -10.97 -19.90
CA HIS A 38 6.73 -9.97 -19.25
C HIS A 38 6.47 -8.77 -20.17
N PRO A 39 5.29 -8.70 -20.79
CA PRO A 39 4.96 -7.57 -21.65
C PRO A 39 4.98 -6.27 -20.84
N THR A 40 5.73 -5.29 -21.33
CA THR A 40 5.69 -3.94 -20.76
C THR A 40 4.26 -3.39 -20.91
N PRO A 41 3.63 -2.90 -19.85
CA PRO A 41 2.29 -2.32 -19.95
C PRO A 41 2.31 -1.12 -20.88
N THR A 42 1.31 -1.02 -21.76
CA THR A 42 1.16 0.13 -22.63
C THR A 42 0.66 1.31 -21.83
N LEU A 43 1.49 2.33 -21.71
CA LEU A 43 1.11 3.60 -21.07
C LEU A 43 0.58 4.54 -22.16
N GLU A 44 -0.52 5.22 -21.87
CA GLU A 44 -1.08 6.19 -22.78
C GLU A 44 -0.29 7.50 -22.73
N GLU A 45 0.05 8.03 -23.90
CA GLU A 45 0.77 9.29 -24.01
C GLU A 45 -0.15 10.50 -23.75
N GLY A 46 0.44 11.63 -23.37
CA GLY A 46 -0.28 12.89 -23.15
C GLY A 46 -1.10 12.95 -21.87
N ILE A 47 -0.96 11.98 -20.98
CA ILE A 47 -1.57 12.04 -19.65
C ILE A 47 -0.79 13.01 -18.78
N VAL A 48 -1.51 13.95 -18.17
CA VAL A 48 -0.97 14.95 -17.25
C VAL A 48 -1.68 14.89 -15.91
N GLU A 49 -1.01 15.34 -14.86
CA GLU A 49 -1.58 15.37 -13.51
C GLU A 49 -2.65 16.47 -13.40
N GLN A 50 -3.88 16.12 -13.75
CA GLN A 50 -5.07 16.96 -13.65
C GLN A 50 -6.21 16.18 -13.01
N ASN A 51 -7.14 16.86 -12.35
CA ASN A 51 -8.25 16.24 -11.64
C ASN A 51 -9.04 15.27 -12.53
N GLU A 52 -9.40 15.69 -13.75
CA GLU A 52 -10.21 14.93 -14.70
C GLU A 52 -9.52 13.62 -15.16
N GLN A 53 -8.20 13.58 -15.08
CA GLN A 53 -7.40 12.44 -15.51
C GLN A 53 -7.09 11.46 -14.35
N MET A 54 -7.41 11.81 -13.12
CA MET A 54 -7.11 10.99 -11.95
C MET A 54 -7.64 9.54 -12.05
N PRO A 55 -8.87 9.26 -12.52
CA PRO A 55 -9.32 7.88 -12.71
C PRO A 55 -8.46 7.10 -13.70
N LYS A 56 -8.03 7.75 -14.77
CA LYS A 56 -7.16 7.13 -15.78
C LYS A 56 -5.77 6.87 -15.23
N ILE A 57 -5.19 7.86 -14.54
CA ILE A 57 -3.90 7.71 -13.85
C ILE A 57 -3.95 6.55 -12.85
N SER A 58 -5.03 6.47 -12.06
CA SER A 58 -5.23 5.36 -11.11
C SER A 58 -5.17 4.00 -11.79
N ARG A 59 -5.88 3.83 -12.91
CA ARG A 59 -5.89 2.59 -13.68
C ARG A 59 -4.51 2.26 -14.27
N MET A 60 -3.82 3.24 -14.83
CA MET A 60 -2.47 3.06 -15.35
C MET A 60 -1.47 2.65 -14.26
N GLN A 61 -1.55 3.27 -13.07
CA GLN A 61 -0.71 2.90 -11.92
C GLN A 61 -1.02 1.48 -11.43
N THR A 62 -2.29 1.08 -11.43
CA THR A 62 -2.69 -0.29 -11.10
C THR A 62 -2.07 -1.30 -12.07
N GLU A 63 -2.14 -1.06 -13.39
CA GLU A 63 -1.55 -1.95 -14.39
C GLU A 63 -0.02 -2.03 -14.26
N LEU A 64 0.65 -0.90 -14.00
CA LEU A 64 2.09 -0.88 -13.75
C LEU A 64 2.46 -1.72 -12.51
N LEU A 65 1.69 -1.60 -11.43
CA LEU A 65 1.91 -2.33 -10.19
C LEU A 65 1.73 -3.83 -10.40
N VAL A 66 0.64 -4.25 -11.04
CA VAL A 66 0.39 -5.67 -11.36
C VAL A 66 1.50 -6.23 -12.24
N SER A 67 1.91 -5.48 -13.28
CA SER A 67 3.01 -5.90 -14.16
C SER A 67 4.35 -6.01 -13.42
N ALA A 68 4.64 -5.09 -12.50
CA ALA A 68 5.87 -5.14 -11.70
C ALA A 68 5.90 -6.36 -10.77
N PHE A 69 4.77 -6.72 -10.17
CA PHE A 69 4.65 -7.94 -9.37
C PHE A 69 4.76 -9.19 -10.23
N GLN A 70 4.08 -9.23 -11.38
CA GLN A 70 4.12 -10.36 -12.31
C GLN A 70 5.53 -10.62 -12.85
N ALA A 71 6.32 -9.56 -13.03
CA ALA A 71 7.72 -9.64 -13.46
C ALA A 71 8.71 -9.86 -12.30
N ASP A 72 8.24 -10.01 -11.07
CA ASP A 72 9.05 -10.10 -9.83
C ASP A 72 10.05 -8.93 -9.68
N PHE A 73 9.71 -7.76 -10.20
CA PHE A 73 10.54 -6.55 -10.02
C PHE A 73 10.44 -6.02 -8.59
N THR A 74 9.33 -6.27 -7.92
CA THR A 74 9.11 -5.97 -6.52
C THR A 74 8.09 -6.91 -5.94
N ARG A 75 8.16 -7.14 -4.61
CA ARG A 75 7.17 -7.90 -3.83
C ARG A 75 6.45 -7.02 -2.81
N VAL A 76 6.88 -5.77 -2.70
CA VAL A 76 6.25 -4.77 -1.83
C VAL A 76 6.10 -3.48 -2.61
N ALA A 77 4.92 -2.91 -2.59
CA ALA A 77 4.64 -1.64 -3.24
C ALA A 77 3.72 -0.77 -2.38
N THR A 78 3.83 0.53 -2.57
CA THR A 78 2.91 1.52 -2.00
C THR A 78 2.32 2.36 -3.12
N LEU A 79 1.00 2.56 -3.08
CA LEU A 79 0.28 3.44 -3.98
C LEU A 79 -0.44 4.48 -3.13
N GLN A 80 -0.04 5.73 -3.28
CA GLN A 80 -0.65 6.84 -2.57
C GLN A 80 -1.50 7.67 -3.51
N PHE A 81 -2.78 7.85 -3.15
CA PHE A 81 -3.67 8.77 -3.83
C PHE A 81 -3.52 10.15 -3.20
N THR A 82 -2.97 11.10 -3.94
CA THR A 82 -2.69 12.47 -3.51
C THR A 82 -1.62 12.58 -2.41
N ASN A 83 -1.36 13.78 -1.95
CA ASN A 83 -0.50 14.06 -0.80
C ASN A 83 -1.35 14.30 0.47
N SER A 84 -0.70 14.49 1.63
CA SER A 84 -1.36 14.64 2.93
C SER A 84 -2.33 15.83 3.02
N VAL A 85 -2.18 16.85 2.19
CA VAL A 85 -3.09 18.01 2.10
C VAL A 85 -3.97 17.92 0.86
N GLY A 86 -4.35 16.75 0.43
CA GLY A 86 -5.11 16.38 -0.77
C GLY A 86 -5.84 17.51 -1.48
N GLN A 87 -5.20 18.16 -2.46
CA GLN A 87 -5.77 19.28 -3.20
C GLN A 87 -6.67 18.84 -4.36
N ALA A 88 -6.79 17.54 -4.58
CA ALA A 88 -7.60 17.00 -5.67
C ALA A 88 -9.09 17.31 -5.48
N SER A 89 -9.74 17.72 -6.56
CA SER A 89 -11.19 17.81 -6.68
C SER A 89 -11.67 16.66 -7.54
N MET A 90 -12.68 15.92 -7.06
CA MET A 90 -13.19 14.74 -7.77
C MET A 90 -14.24 15.16 -8.82
N THR A 91 -13.78 15.93 -9.82
CA THR A 91 -14.64 16.56 -10.84
C THR A 91 -15.44 15.54 -11.65
N TRP A 92 -14.90 14.35 -11.87
CA TRP A 92 -15.60 13.23 -12.54
C TRP A 92 -16.77 12.65 -11.71
N LEU A 93 -16.83 12.95 -10.41
CA LEU A 93 -17.96 12.63 -9.53
C LEU A 93 -18.96 13.79 -9.41
N GLY A 94 -18.74 14.89 -10.15
CA GLY A 94 -19.51 16.13 -10.05
C GLY A 94 -19.16 16.97 -8.81
N ILE A 95 -18.02 16.71 -8.16
CA ILE A 95 -17.59 17.39 -6.94
C ILE A 95 -16.48 18.38 -7.30
N GLN A 96 -16.73 19.67 -7.10
CA GLN A 96 -15.79 20.75 -7.43
C GLN A 96 -14.92 21.14 -6.25
N GLU A 97 -15.37 20.89 -5.04
CA GLU A 97 -14.63 21.18 -3.82
C GLU A 97 -13.46 20.20 -3.67
N ARG A 98 -12.38 20.68 -3.08
CA ARG A 98 -11.23 19.85 -2.74
C ARG A 98 -11.60 18.88 -1.62
N GLN A 99 -11.16 17.62 -1.72
CA GLN A 99 -11.41 16.61 -0.70
C GLN A 99 -10.97 17.09 0.69
N HIS A 100 -9.79 17.70 0.80
CA HIS A 100 -9.30 18.26 2.07
C HIS A 100 -10.25 19.30 2.67
N THR A 101 -10.79 20.21 1.84
CA THR A 101 -11.76 21.19 2.32
C THR A 101 -13.05 20.56 2.82
N LEU A 102 -13.53 19.51 2.14
CA LEU A 102 -14.72 18.75 2.56
C LEU A 102 -14.45 18.01 3.88
N SER A 103 -13.25 17.43 4.07
CA SER A 103 -12.92 16.69 5.28
C SER A 103 -12.90 17.54 6.55
N HIS A 104 -12.75 18.85 6.42
CA HIS A 104 -12.83 19.80 7.55
C HIS A 104 -14.25 20.26 7.88
N LYS A 105 -15.26 19.88 7.10
CA LYS A 105 -16.64 20.24 7.38
C LYS A 105 -17.17 19.49 8.60
N PRO A 106 -18.09 20.10 9.38
CA PRO A 106 -18.66 19.43 10.54
C PRO A 106 -19.50 18.21 10.12
N ASN A 107 -19.60 17.23 10.99
CA ASN A 107 -20.38 16.00 10.73
C ASN A 107 -21.87 16.29 10.48
N SER A 108 -22.37 17.45 10.90
CA SER A 108 -23.74 17.92 10.63
C SER A 108 -23.94 18.51 9.24
N ASP A 109 -22.86 18.76 8.46
CA ASP A 109 -22.96 19.20 7.06
C ASP A 109 -23.24 17.97 6.16
N THR A 110 -24.52 17.70 5.94
CA THR A 110 -24.95 16.52 5.19
C THR A 110 -24.49 16.51 3.75
N ASP A 111 -24.40 17.65 3.08
CA ASP A 111 -23.89 17.76 1.71
C ASP A 111 -22.42 17.37 1.64
N ALA A 112 -21.61 17.85 2.59
CA ALA A 112 -20.21 17.49 2.68
C ALA A 112 -20.03 15.98 2.97
N GLN A 113 -20.84 15.41 3.87
CA GLN A 113 -20.77 13.99 4.20
C GLN A 113 -21.19 13.10 3.01
N GLU A 114 -22.19 13.49 2.24
CA GLU A 114 -22.58 12.78 1.02
C GLU A 114 -21.46 12.82 -0.04
N LYS A 115 -20.82 13.97 -0.23
CA LYS A 115 -19.69 14.13 -1.15
C LYS A 115 -18.49 13.26 -0.71
N LEU A 116 -18.12 13.29 0.57
CA LEU A 116 -17.06 12.46 1.12
C LEU A 116 -17.37 10.95 0.96
N THR A 117 -18.62 10.56 1.16
CA THR A 117 -19.06 9.16 0.93
C THR A 117 -18.87 8.75 -0.53
N LYS A 118 -19.23 9.60 -1.49
CA LYS A 118 -19.00 9.33 -2.93
C LYS A 118 -17.51 9.23 -3.25
N ILE A 119 -16.67 10.09 -2.67
CA ILE A 119 -15.22 10.06 -2.83
C ILE A 119 -14.65 8.74 -2.29
N ASN A 120 -15.04 8.36 -1.07
CA ASN A 120 -14.57 7.12 -0.46
C ASN A 120 -15.05 5.86 -1.23
N ALA A 121 -16.29 5.89 -1.75
CA ALA A 121 -16.79 4.83 -2.62
C ALA A 121 -15.97 4.70 -3.92
N TRP A 122 -15.52 5.81 -4.49
CA TRP A 122 -14.62 5.77 -5.65
C TRP A 122 -13.27 5.15 -5.28
N TYR A 123 -12.62 5.55 -4.18
CA TYR A 123 -11.38 4.91 -3.72
C TYR A 123 -11.59 3.41 -3.49
N ALA A 124 -12.69 3.01 -2.85
CA ALA A 124 -13.01 1.61 -2.66
C ALA A 124 -13.13 0.85 -4.00
N SER A 125 -13.69 1.48 -5.04
CA SER A 125 -13.78 0.89 -6.38
C SER A 125 -12.42 0.72 -7.06
N GLU A 126 -11.47 1.63 -6.83
CA GLU A 126 -10.11 1.52 -7.34
C GLU A 126 -9.34 0.38 -6.64
N ILE A 127 -9.51 0.24 -5.32
CA ILE A 127 -8.93 -0.87 -4.57
C ILE A 127 -9.54 -2.21 -5.00
N ALA A 128 -10.85 -2.26 -5.20
CA ALA A 128 -11.53 -3.44 -5.72
C ALA A 128 -11.04 -3.83 -7.13
N HIS A 129 -10.75 -2.82 -7.98
CA HIS A 129 -10.16 -3.08 -9.29
C HIS A 129 -8.76 -3.69 -9.17
N LEU A 130 -7.90 -3.15 -8.30
CA LEU A 130 -6.57 -3.74 -8.05
C LEU A 130 -6.71 -5.21 -7.59
N ALA A 131 -7.62 -5.48 -6.64
CA ALA A 131 -7.88 -6.83 -6.17
C ALA A 131 -8.36 -7.75 -7.30
N GLN A 132 -9.26 -7.27 -8.15
CA GLN A 132 -9.73 -8.01 -9.32
C GLN A 132 -8.59 -8.32 -10.29
N ARG A 133 -7.76 -7.32 -10.61
CA ARG A 133 -6.60 -7.53 -11.50
C ARG A 133 -5.64 -8.59 -10.98
N LEU A 134 -5.36 -8.58 -9.66
CA LEU A 134 -4.53 -9.60 -9.02
C LEU A 134 -5.21 -10.98 -9.00
N ALA A 135 -6.53 -11.04 -8.82
CA ALA A 135 -7.29 -12.28 -8.87
C ALA A 135 -7.35 -12.90 -10.27
N GLU A 136 -7.36 -12.06 -11.32
CA GLU A 136 -7.36 -12.49 -12.72
C GLU A 136 -5.96 -12.86 -13.24
N THR A 137 -4.90 -12.49 -12.51
CA THR A 137 -3.51 -12.73 -12.91
C THR A 137 -2.99 -14.01 -12.24
N PRO A 138 -2.57 -15.03 -12.99
CA PRO A 138 -1.96 -16.23 -12.42
C PRO A 138 -0.69 -15.91 -11.64
N GLU A 139 -0.45 -16.63 -10.54
CA GLU A 139 0.80 -16.50 -9.76
C GLU A 139 2.01 -16.97 -10.59
N PRO A 140 3.02 -16.12 -10.83
CA PRO A 140 4.20 -16.50 -11.59
C PRO A 140 4.97 -17.64 -10.91
N GLY A 141 5.12 -18.76 -11.62
CA GLY A 141 5.85 -19.92 -11.11
C GLY A 141 5.17 -20.68 -9.95
N GLY A 142 3.95 -20.30 -9.59
CA GLY A 142 3.15 -20.88 -8.51
C GLY A 142 1.83 -21.47 -8.99
N SER A 143 0.87 -21.57 -8.08
CA SER A 143 -0.50 -21.98 -8.33
C SER A 143 -1.49 -20.97 -7.79
N GLY A 144 -2.68 -20.91 -8.39
CA GLY A 144 -3.70 -19.93 -8.03
C GLY A 144 -3.47 -18.55 -8.68
N SER A 145 -4.05 -17.53 -8.10
CA SER A 145 -3.93 -16.15 -8.55
C SER A 145 -2.91 -15.37 -7.72
N MET A 146 -2.45 -14.25 -8.25
CA MET A 146 -1.58 -13.35 -7.48
C MET A 146 -2.26 -12.84 -6.21
N LEU A 147 -3.59 -12.71 -6.18
CA LEU A 147 -4.33 -12.28 -4.99
C LEU A 147 -4.25 -13.32 -3.85
N ASP A 148 -4.12 -14.61 -4.18
CA ASP A 148 -3.98 -15.67 -3.17
C ASP A 148 -2.64 -15.54 -2.40
N HIS A 149 -1.63 -14.91 -3.02
CA HIS A 149 -0.30 -14.72 -2.47
C HIS A 149 0.02 -13.27 -2.09
N THR A 150 -0.92 -12.35 -2.30
CA THR A 150 -0.77 -10.92 -2.00
C THR A 150 -1.75 -10.50 -0.92
N THR A 151 -1.38 -9.52 -0.13
CA THR A 151 -2.33 -8.78 0.72
C THR A 151 -2.28 -7.31 0.36
N ILE A 152 -3.42 -6.77 -0.05
CA ILE A 152 -3.63 -5.34 -0.21
C ILE A 152 -4.03 -4.78 1.15
N LEU A 153 -3.31 -3.78 1.61
CA LEU A 153 -3.65 -3.01 2.79
C LEU A 153 -4.15 -1.63 2.36
N TRP A 154 -5.38 -1.29 2.72
CA TRP A 154 -5.94 0.03 2.48
C TRP A 154 -6.28 0.71 3.78
N THR A 155 -5.74 1.90 3.97
CA THR A 155 -5.94 2.74 5.15
C THR A 155 -5.76 4.21 4.82
N ASN A 156 -6.00 5.06 5.77
CA ASN A 156 -5.64 6.48 5.75
C ASN A 156 -4.99 6.91 7.08
N GLU A 157 -4.63 8.17 7.20
CA GLU A 157 -3.89 8.70 8.35
C GLU A 157 -4.79 9.05 9.53
N LEU A 158 -6.08 9.33 9.27
CA LEU A 158 -7.02 9.87 10.24
C LEU A 158 -8.31 9.05 10.28
N GLY A 159 -8.87 8.86 11.45
CA GLY A 159 -10.23 8.35 11.62
C GLY A 159 -11.28 9.43 11.35
N GLU A 160 -10.96 10.69 11.69
CA GLU A 160 -11.84 11.82 11.45
C GLU A 160 -11.06 13.04 10.98
N GLY A 161 -11.39 13.57 9.79
CA GLY A 161 -10.64 14.64 9.14
C GLY A 161 -10.81 16.01 9.80
N ASN A 162 -12.00 16.38 10.29
CA ASN A 162 -12.27 17.70 10.83
C ASN A 162 -11.57 17.98 12.16
N SER A 163 -11.39 16.95 12.97
CA SER A 163 -10.69 17.01 14.27
C SER A 163 -9.23 16.56 14.19
N HIS A 164 -8.76 16.09 13.06
CA HIS A 164 -7.48 15.41 12.86
C HIS A 164 -7.28 14.24 13.85
N SER A 165 -8.36 13.53 14.15
CA SER A 165 -8.32 12.42 15.10
C SER A 165 -7.61 11.20 14.55
N HIS A 166 -6.66 10.65 15.32
CA HIS A 166 -6.03 9.36 15.04
C HIS A 166 -6.77 8.18 15.69
N LYS A 167 -8.00 8.40 16.21
CA LYS A 167 -8.83 7.33 16.75
C LYS A 167 -9.64 6.68 15.66
N ASP A 168 -9.92 5.40 15.84
CA ASP A 168 -10.81 4.62 14.99
C ASP A 168 -10.43 4.64 13.49
N ILE A 169 -9.11 4.58 13.22
CA ILE A 169 -8.60 4.52 11.84
C ILE A 169 -9.03 3.18 11.21
N PRO A 170 -9.74 3.22 10.07
CA PRO A 170 -10.14 2.01 9.37
C PRO A 170 -8.95 1.39 8.64
N TRP A 171 -8.80 0.06 8.74
CA TRP A 171 -7.82 -0.74 8.04
C TRP A 171 -8.51 -1.87 7.32
N ALA A 172 -8.41 -1.94 6.01
CA ALA A 172 -8.97 -3.02 5.21
C ALA A 172 -7.86 -3.90 4.64
N PHE A 173 -8.00 -5.21 4.78
CA PHE A 173 -7.11 -6.22 4.21
C PHE A 173 -7.84 -7.02 3.16
N ILE A 174 -7.26 -7.17 1.97
CA ILE A 174 -7.83 -7.90 0.85
C ILE A 174 -6.76 -8.84 0.30
N GLY A 175 -7.11 -10.11 0.11
CA GLY A 175 -6.20 -11.17 -0.33
C GLY A 175 -5.67 -12.01 0.83
N SER A 176 -4.89 -13.03 0.51
CA SER A 176 -4.54 -14.09 1.47
C SER A 176 -3.04 -14.15 1.83
N GLY A 177 -2.22 -13.25 1.27
CA GLY A 177 -0.74 -13.33 1.40
C GLY A 177 -0.20 -13.30 2.83
N LEU A 178 -0.91 -12.67 3.78
CA LEU A 178 -0.53 -12.63 5.19
C LEU A 178 -1.17 -13.75 6.04
N GLY A 179 -2.02 -14.60 5.44
CA GLY A 179 -2.75 -15.63 6.17
C GLY A 179 -3.83 -15.10 7.11
N PHE A 180 -4.23 -13.84 6.96
CA PHE A 180 -5.32 -13.27 7.75
C PHE A 180 -6.67 -13.82 7.29
N LYS A 181 -7.55 -14.07 8.26
CA LYS A 181 -8.89 -14.59 8.00
C LYS A 181 -9.76 -13.52 7.35
N GLY A 182 -10.21 -13.77 6.13
CA GLY A 182 -11.11 -12.88 5.39
C GLY A 182 -12.56 -12.96 5.87
N GLY A 183 -13.40 -12.01 5.38
CA GLY A 183 -14.85 -12.01 5.64
C GLY A 183 -15.25 -11.66 7.07
N GLN A 184 -14.39 -11.03 7.83
CA GLN A 184 -14.63 -10.63 9.22
C GLN A 184 -14.34 -9.14 9.44
N MET A 185 -14.94 -8.58 10.47
CA MET A 185 -14.60 -7.28 11.02
C MET A 185 -14.05 -7.49 12.43
N VAL A 186 -12.90 -6.91 12.72
CA VAL A 186 -12.25 -6.98 14.02
C VAL A 186 -12.24 -5.59 14.65
N ASP A 187 -12.93 -5.44 15.78
CA ASP A 187 -12.77 -4.25 16.63
C ASP A 187 -11.52 -4.44 17.48
N ALA A 188 -10.51 -3.62 17.22
CA ALA A 188 -9.25 -3.69 17.94
C ALA A 188 -9.30 -3.00 19.33
N GLY A 189 -10.44 -2.41 19.71
CA GLY A 189 -10.63 -1.80 21.04
C GLY A 189 -9.77 -0.56 21.29
N GLY A 190 -9.43 0.21 20.25
CA GLY A 190 -8.64 1.43 20.39
C GLY A 190 -7.16 1.22 20.75
N VAL A 191 -6.62 0.04 20.48
CA VAL A 191 -5.18 -0.23 20.69
C VAL A 191 -4.32 0.49 19.67
N PRO A 192 -3.04 0.81 19.99
CA PRO A 192 -2.13 1.43 19.04
C PRO A 192 -1.96 0.58 17.78
N HIS A 193 -1.97 1.21 16.60
CA HIS A 193 -1.82 0.53 15.31
C HIS A 193 -0.44 -0.16 15.15
N ASN A 194 0.55 0.17 15.97
CA ASN A 194 1.83 -0.54 16.05
C ASN A 194 1.65 -2.04 16.28
N ARG A 195 0.61 -2.44 17.02
CA ARG A 195 0.27 -3.85 17.23
C ARG A 195 -0.25 -4.51 15.93
N LEU A 196 -0.96 -3.76 15.10
CA LEU A 196 -1.36 -4.23 13.78
C LEU A 196 -0.16 -4.38 12.85
N LEU A 197 0.76 -3.40 12.86
CA LEU A 197 2.01 -3.49 12.10
C LEU A 197 2.88 -4.67 12.55
N LEU A 198 2.88 -4.99 13.84
CA LEU A 198 3.51 -6.21 14.35
C LEU A 198 2.81 -7.47 13.82
N SER A 199 1.48 -7.49 13.75
CA SER A 199 0.72 -8.61 13.16
C SER A 199 1.07 -8.81 11.69
N ILE A 200 1.22 -7.73 10.93
CA ILE A 200 1.66 -7.75 9.52
C ILE A 200 3.08 -8.34 9.43
N ALA A 201 4.01 -7.88 10.27
CA ALA A 201 5.37 -8.41 10.31
C ALA A 201 5.38 -9.92 10.60
N HIS A 202 4.54 -10.38 11.53
CA HIS A 202 4.39 -11.82 11.80
C HIS A 202 3.81 -12.58 10.60
N GLY A 203 2.80 -12.02 9.91
CA GLY A 203 2.25 -12.58 8.68
C GLY A 203 3.28 -12.66 7.54
N MET A 204 4.27 -11.76 7.54
CA MET A 204 5.43 -11.80 6.63
C MET A 204 6.54 -12.75 7.08
N GLY A 205 6.33 -13.54 8.14
CA GLY A 205 7.28 -14.53 8.65
C GLY A 205 8.27 -14.01 9.70
N LEU A 206 8.22 -12.73 10.09
CA LEU A 206 9.10 -12.14 11.11
C LEU A 206 8.56 -12.40 12.53
N THR A 207 8.29 -13.66 12.85
CA THR A 207 7.63 -14.08 14.11
C THR A 207 8.48 -13.92 15.36
N ASN A 208 9.78 -13.69 15.22
CA ASN A 208 10.70 -13.40 16.32
C ASN A 208 10.63 -11.96 16.82
N LEU A 209 9.94 -11.06 16.10
CA LEU A 209 9.73 -9.69 16.56
C LEU A 209 8.71 -9.67 17.70
N SER A 210 9.08 -9.02 18.81
CA SER A 210 8.21 -8.83 19.97
C SER A 210 7.48 -7.49 19.96
N GLN A 211 7.93 -6.53 19.14
CA GLN A 211 7.39 -5.18 19.06
C GLN A 211 7.65 -4.58 17.67
N PHE A 212 6.86 -3.56 17.32
CA PHE A 212 7.05 -2.76 16.11
C PHE A 212 7.06 -1.27 16.46
N GLY A 213 8.20 -0.62 16.28
CA GLY A 213 8.39 0.80 16.62
C GLY A 213 8.59 1.03 18.12
N ASN A 214 8.07 2.16 18.64
CA ASN A 214 8.26 2.54 20.03
C ASN A 214 7.55 1.55 20.99
N PRO A 215 8.28 0.97 21.99
CA PRO A 215 7.73 0.04 22.98
C PRO A 215 6.49 0.54 23.72
N ASP A 216 6.38 1.85 23.95
CA ASP A 216 5.22 2.46 24.63
C ASP A 216 3.89 2.22 23.88
N PHE A 217 3.95 1.86 22.59
CA PHE A 217 2.79 1.66 21.74
C PHE A 217 2.62 0.22 21.22
N CYS A 218 3.45 -0.72 21.62
CA CYS A 218 3.39 -2.10 21.10
C CYS A 218 3.74 -3.19 22.12
N SER A 219 3.65 -2.88 23.41
CA SER A 219 4.04 -3.78 24.52
C SER A 219 3.20 -5.06 24.63
N ASP A 220 1.94 -5.04 24.14
CA ASP A 220 0.99 -6.14 24.36
C ASP A 220 0.96 -7.16 23.19
N GLY A 221 1.98 -7.16 22.35
CA GLY A 221 2.08 -8.08 21.24
C GLY A 221 1.14 -7.78 20.06
N PRO A 222 0.98 -8.71 19.10
CA PRO A 222 0.13 -8.52 17.91
C PRO A 222 -1.36 -8.46 18.25
N ILE A 223 -2.17 -7.99 17.31
CA ILE A 223 -3.64 -8.02 17.43
C ILE A 223 -4.12 -9.47 17.32
N GLN A 224 -5.01 -9.87 18.21
CA GLN A 224 -5.61 -11.19 18.23
C GLN A 224 -6.79 -11.27 17.24
N GLY A 225 -7.05 -12.47 16.70
CA GLY A 225 -8.21 -12.74 15.86
C GLY A 225 -8.07 -12.35 14.39
N LEU A 226 -6.88 -11.99 13.92
CA LEU A 226 -6.62 -11.75 12.50
C LEU A 226 -6.36 -13.03 11.71
N SER A 227 -5.86 -14.08 12.34
CA SER A 227 -5.53 -15.38 11.74
C SER A 227 -6.43 -16.49 12.27
#